data_50e416b7564b21407178db16e0137632
#
_entry.id   50e416b7564b21407178db16e0137632
#
_cell.length_a   1.000
_cell.length_b   1.000
_cell.length_c   1.000
_cell.angle_alpha   90.00
_cell.angle_beta   90.00
_cell.angle_gamma   90.00
#
_symmetry.space_group_name_H-M   'P 1'
#
loop_
_entity.id
_entity.type
_entity.pdbx_description
1 polymer ?
#
loop_
_entity_poly.entity_id
_entity_poly.type
_entity_poly.pdbx_seq_one_letter_code
_entity_poly.pdbx_strand_id
1 'polypeptide(L)'
;GAKAGNYCRGRVYADNGGSDATGTAGYVPKSVCRTKYFNYGRPWSNPYKSIYNGATYIANGFSKTQNTGYLQKFNVAPGTAEKHSHEYMANVQAAASESVTTYNAYKSAKILNTAKTFIIPVYSGMPASTANVNHISTSTSGSTTTTTRPSTTAAAKNRVTGLTLTGRTQTNLTYKWNKVSGATKYYIDITNKTKGTNFSKTVTGTSATLHNLTDTEEYAVRVRAYVKGKYGPYSAYNIKHCLPGKVSGAKVKSRSAASVALQWSKKAGADGYYIYRYDTKSKKTTKVATIKGNKTTGTVSKLKANTAYTFQVAAYTTDSSTKTGAKSSKVSTKTLTATPKISSATSPKSKKITIKWGKVACSGYQVQYSTTKNFKQNFLDFTVKNSATSKTFSTYRTKTTYYVRIRSYRTEGKKKVYSAWSATKSVKVK
;
A
#
# COMPACT_ATOMS: atom_id res chain seq x y z
N GLY A 1 -7.86 13.73 34.95
CA GLY A 1 -6.86 13.54 33.92
C GLY A 1 -5.62 12.86 34.49
N ALA A 2 -5.48 11.54 34.29
CA ALA A 2 -4.30 10.80 34.71
C ALA A 2 -3.09 11.20 33.81
N LYS A 3 -1.97 11.55 34.42
CA LYS A 3 -0.74 11.91 33.73
C LYS A 3 -0.25 10.72 32.86
N ALA A 4 -0.07 10.95 31.56
CA ALA A 4 0.31 9.95 30.54
C ALA A 4 1.64 9.20 30.82
N GLY A 5 2.37 9.53 31.88
CA GLY A 5 3.64 8.95 32.27
C GLY A 5 3.57 7.60 33.02
N ASN A 6 2.42 7.24 33.59
CA ASN A 6 2.29 6.09 34.50
C ASN A 6 1.54 4.88 33.92
N TYR A 7 1.18 4.91 32.65
CA TYR A 7 0.41 3.84 31.99
C TYR A 7 1.08 3.42 30.69
N CYS A 8 0.93 2.15 30.31
CA CYS A 8 1.29 1.63 29.01
C CYS A 8 0.03 1.24 28.23
N ARG A 9 0.05 1.41 26.92
CA ARG A 9 -1.05 0.99 26.04
C ARG A 9 -0.93 -0.52 25.80
N GLY A 10 -1.90 -1.29 26.27
CA GLY A 10 -2.00 -2.73 26.05
C GLY A 10 -3.46 -3.15 25.97
N ARG A 11 -3.72 -4.29 25.34
CA ARG A 11 -5.05 -4.93 25.48
C ARG A 11 -5.09 -5.63 26.84
N VAL A 12 -6.06 -5.31 27.66
CA VAL A 12 -6.33 -6.01 28.90
C VAL A 12 -7.20 -7.22 28.55
N TYR A 13 -6.63 -8.41 28.68
CA TYR A 13 -7.43 -9.62 28.72
C TYR A 13 -7.76 -9.88 30.20
N ALA A 14 -9.04 -10.01 30.52
CA ALA A 14 -9.46 -10.39 31.84
C ALA A 14 -8.97 -11.80 32.15
N ASP A 15 -8.36 -11.99 33.31
CA ASP A 15 -7.71 -13.25 33.76
C ASP A 15 -8.73 -14.35 34.19
N ASN A 16 -9.98 -14.24 33.79
CA ASN A 16 -11.09 -15.08 34.30
C ASN A 16 -11.69 -16.01 33.24
N GLY A 17 -10.88 -16.63 32.37
CA GLY A 17 -11.33 -17.77 31.53
C GLY A 17 -12.62 -17.59 30.72
N GLY A 18 -13.16 -16.39 30.61
CA GLY A 18 -14.33 -16.04 29.82
C GLY A 18 -13.94 -15.53 28.44
N SER A 19 -14.52 -16.14 27.43
CA SER A 19 -14.40 -15.74 26.02
C SER A 19 -15.13 -14.42 25.78
N ASP A 20 -14.53 -13.28 26.15
CA ASP A 20 -15.07 -11.99 25.74
C ASP A 20 -14.22 -11.40 24.63
N ALA A 21 -14.75 -11.50 23.41
CA ALA A 21 -14.10 -11.08 22.15
C ALA A 21 -14.07 -9.55 21.98
N THR A 22 -14.46 -8.77 22.96
CA THR A 22 -14.49 -7.30 22.95
C THR A 22 -13.41 -6.70 23.83
N GLY A 23 -12.14 -7.00 23.55
CA GLY A 23 -11.03 -6.36 24.25
C GLY A 23 -10.99 -4.87 23.99
N THR A 24 -11.55 -4.08 24.89
CA THR A 24 -11.45 -2.61 24.90
C THR A 24 -9.99 -2.22 25.12
N ALA A 25 -9.46 -1.32 24.30
CA ALA A 25 -8.13 -0.78 24.49
C ALA A 25 -8.09 0.04 25.80
N GLY A 26 -7.52 -0.53 26.87
CA GLY A 26 -7.39 0.11 28.17
C GLY A 26 -5.95 0.52 28.48
N TYR A 27 -5.79 1.46 29.39
CA TYR A 27 -4.48 1.82 29.96
C TYR A 27 -4.23 0.97 31.20
N VAL A 28 -3.11 0.27 31.22
CA VAL A 28 -2.68 -0.58 32.36
C VAL A 28 -1.59 0.15 33.15
N PRO A 29 -1.62 0.16 34.51
CA PRO A 29 -0.55 0.76 35.29
C PRO A 29 0.81 0.19 34.95
N LYS A 30 1.83 1.03 34.90
CA LYS A 30 3.22 0.60 34.57
C LYS A 30 3.75 -0.50 35.48
N SER A 31 3.30 -0.57 36.71
CA SER A 31 3.64 -1.65 37.66
C SER A 31 3.14 -3.02 37.20
N VAL A 32 1.93 -3.09 36.65
CA VAL A 32 1.33 -4.32 36.12
C VAL A 32 1.99 -4.71 34.79
N CYS A 33 2.31 -3.72 33.95
CA CYS A 33 3.06 -3.97 32.72
C CYS A 33 4.47 -4.52 33.00
N ARG A 34 5.10 -4.15 34.10
CA ARG A 34 6.45 -4.62 34.45
C ARG A 34 6.52 -6.08 34.85
N THR A 35 5.51 -6.62 35.51
CA THR A 35 5.57 -7.97 36.10
C THR A 35 5.20 -9.10 35.14
N LYS A 36 4.24 -8.90 34.24
CA LYS A 36 3.77 -9.97 33.32
C LYS A 36 4.34 -9.94 31.90
N TYR A 37 4.90 -8.81 31.43
CA TYR A 37 5.27 -8.63 30.03
C TYR A 37 6.75 -8.30 29.78
N PHE A 38 7.60 -8.29 30.81
CA PHE A 38 9.02 -7.97 30.71
C PHE A 38 9.97 -9.17 30.62
N ASN A 39 9.43 -10.37 30.48
CA ASN A 39 10.23 -11.52 30.05
C ASN A 39 10.76 -11.26 28.65
N TYR A 40 11.92 -11.77 28.35
CA TYR A 40 12.62 -11.61 27.05
C TYR A 40 13.24 -10.23 26.79
N GLY A 41 13.76 -9.57 27.82
CA GLY A 41 14.58 -8.36 27.69
C GLY A 41 13.85 -7.09 27.25
N ARG A 42 12.53 -7.01 27.50
CA ARG A 42 11.77 -5.76 27.27
C ARG A 42 12.19 -4.64 28.25
N PRO A 43 12.08 -3.34 27.89
CA PRO A 43 11.53 -2.83 26.64
C PRO A 43 12.47 -3.05 25.44
N TRP A 44 11.91 -3.41 24.30
CA TRP A 44 12.66 -3.57 23.05
C TRP A 44 12.96 -2.19 22.46
N SER A 45 14.02 -1.56 22.97
CA SER A 45 14.32 -0.14 22.74
C SER A 45 15.11 0.14 21.45
N ASN A 46 15.48 -0.91 20.71
CA ASN A 46 16.10 -0.77 19.39
C ASN A 46 15.74 -1.96 18.49
N PRO A 47 15.96 -1.86 17.15
CA PRO A 47 15.60 -2.90 16.19
C PRO A 47 16.21 -4.28 16.50
N TYR A 48 17.47 -4.32 16.94
CA TYR A 48 18.13 -5.58 17.29
C TYR A 48 17.42 -6.28 18.45
N LYS A 49 17.16 -5.57 19.56
CA LYS A 49 16.43 -6.13 20.70
C LYS A 49 15.00 -6.56 20.33
N SER A 50 14.33 -5.81 19.47
CA SER A 50 13.00 -6.16 18.97
C SER A 50 13.01 -7.47 18.20
N ILE A 51 13.96 -7.64 17.28
CA ILE A 51 14.06 -8.84 16.43
C ILE A 51 14.52 -10.04 17.27
N TYR A 52 15.61 -9.91 18.01
CA TYR A 52 16.19 -11.02 18.80
C TYR A 52 15.24 -11.51 19.89
N ASN A 53 14.74 -10.61 20.71
CA ASN A 53 13.86 -10.98 21.82
C ASN A 53 12.47 -11.38 21.35
N GLY A 54 11.97 -10.79 20.25
CA GLY A 54 10.74 -11.21 19.59
C GLY A 54 10.84 -12.63 19.03
N ALA A 55 11.94 -12.95 18.36
CA ALA A 55 12.20 -14.31 17.86
C ALA A 55 12.34 -15.30 19.03
N THR A 56 13.02 -14.94 20.12
CA THR A 56 13.15 -15.76 21.33
C THR A 56 11.81 -16.00 22.01
N TYR A 57 10.96 -14.99 22.10
CA TYR A 57 9.58 -15.10 22.61
C TYR A 57 8.75 -16.10 21.79
N ILE A 58 8.79 -15.97 20.46
CA ILE A 58 8.10 -16.86 19.53
C ILE A 58 8.66 -18.29 19.65
N ALA A 59 9.98 -18.44 19.65
CA ALA A 59 10.62 -19.75 19.74
C ALA A 59 10.25 -20.47 21.03
N ASN A 60 10.30 -19.82 22.18
CA ASN A 60 10.03 -20.45 23.47
C ASN A 60 8.52 -20.65 23.73
N GLY A 61 7.67 -19.67 23.34
CA GLY A 61 6.24 -19.76 23.59
C GLY A 61 5.47 -20.63 22.61
N PHE A 62 5.99 -20.81 21.40
CA PHE A 62 5.25 -21.48 20.33
C PHE A 62 6.06 -22.60 19.65
N SER A 63 7.18 -22.29 19.01
CA SER A 63 7.90 -23.27 18.19
C SER A 63 8.44 -24.46 18.99
N LYS A 64 9.00 -24.25 20.18
CA LYS A 64 9.49 -25.32 21.06
C LYS A 64 8.34 -26.15 21.63
N THR A 65 7.25 -25.49 22.02
CA THR A 65 6.07 -26.15 22.59
C THR A 65 5.36 -27.02 21.56
N GLN A 66 5.26 -26.55 20.32
CA GLN A 66 4.58 -27.24 19.22
C GLN A 66 5.52 -28.12 18.40
N ASN A 67 6.83 -28.06 18.64
CA ASN A 67 7.86 -28.76 17.87
C ASN A 67 7.75 -28.55 16.36
N THR A 68 7.41 -27.34 15.94
CA THR A 68 7.24 -26.94 14.53
C THR A 68 7.68 -25.51 14.30
N GLY A 69 8.21 -25.21 13.11
CA GLY A 69 8.55 -23.86 12.70
C GLY A 69 7.32 -23.02 12.26
N TYR A 70 6.17 -23.64 12.10
CA TYR A 70 4.91 -22.96 11.81
C TYR A 70 4.15 -22.67 13.08
N LEU A 71 3.81 -21.40 13.29
CA LEU A 71 3.03 -20.96 14.46
C LEU A 71 1.56 -21.32 14.26
N GLN A 72 1.14 -22.43 14.82
CA GLN A 72 -0.28 -22.72 14.93
C GLN A 72 -0.87 -21.91 16.07
N LYS A 73 -1.89 -21.12 15.79
CA LYS A 73 -2.62 -20.38 16.83
C LYS A 73 -3.42 -21.28 17.78
N PHE A 74 -3.47 -22.55 17.46
CA PHE A 74 -4.09 -23.58 18.28
C PHE A 74 -3.10 -24.71 18.48
N ASN A 75 -2.59 -24.89 19.68
CA ASN A 75 -1.64 -25.95 19.96
C ASN A 75 -2.32 -27.31 19.90
N VAL A 76 -2.02 -28.09 18.89
CA VAL A 76 -2.55 -29.45 18.67
C VAL A 76 -1.48 -30.51 18.83
N ALA A 77 -0.26 -30.16 19.25
CA ALA A 77 0.83 -31.10 19.41
C ALA A 77 0.49 -32.19 20.46
N PRO A 78 0.55 -33.50 20.13
CA PRO A 78 0.29 -34.56 21.07
C PRO A 78 1.29 -34.53 22.24
N GLY A 79 0.79 -34.76 23.47
CA GLY A 79 1.65 -34.89 24.65
C GLY A 79 2.14 -33.58 25.25
N THR A 80 1.72 -32.42 24.77
CA THR A 80 2.08 -31.13 25.40
C THR A 80 1.03 -30.76 26.47
N ALA A 81 1.50 -30.18 27.60
CA ALA A 81 0.65 -29.74 28.70
C ALA A 81 -0.30 -28.60 28.28
N GLU A 82 0.05 -27.84 27.25
CA GLU A 82 -0.70 -26.68 26.76
C GLU A 82 -1.51 -26.99 25.50
N LYS A 83 -1.89 -28.24 25.29
CA LYS A 83 -2.75 -28.62 24.15
C LYS A 83 -4.06 -27.83 24.20
N HIS A 84 -4.45 -27.23 23.07
CA HIS A 84 -5.61 -26.36 22.90
C HIS A 84 -5.55 -25.03 23.68
N SER A 85 -4.35 -24.59 24.11
CA SER A 85 -4.19 -23.37 24.91
C SER A 85 -4.07 -22.08 24.10
N HIS A 86 -3.93 -22.16 22.78
CA HIS A 86 -3.78 -21.00 21.90
C HIS A 86 -5.11 -20.61 21.24
N GLU A 87 -5.32 -19.30 21.06
CA GLU A 87 -6.51 -18.76 20.41
C GLU A 87 -6.65 -19.28 18.99
N TYR A 88 -7.85 -19.76 18.65
CA TYR A 88 -8.21 -20.13 17.29
C TYR A 88 -8.28 -18.88 16.40
N MET A 89 -7.75 -18.97 15.17
CA MET A 89 -7.90 -17.91 14.21
C MET A 89 -9.33 -17.82 13.71
N ALA A 90 -10.03 -16.73 13.98
CA ALA A 90 -11.34 -16.42 13.42
C ALA A 90 -11.36 -16.32 11.89
N ASN A 91 -10.21 -16.10 11.27
CA ASN A 91 -10.07 -16.01 9.81
C ASN A 91 -9.73 -17.37 9.21
N VAL A 92 -10.70 -18.06 8.68
CA VAL A 92 -10.55 -19.37 8.00
C VAL A 92 -9.66 -19.33 6.75
N GLN A 93 -9.38 -18.16 6.21
CA GLN A 93 -8.48 -17.99 5.05
C GLN A 93 -7.02 -17.69 5.45
N ALA A 94 -6.75 -17.54 6.72
CA ALA A 94 -5.40 -17.18 7.20
C ALA A 94 -4.37 -18.25 6.82
N ALA A 95 -4.69 -19.53 6.95
CA ALA A 95 -3.80 -20.61 6.55
C ALA A 95 -3.41 -20.54 5.05
N ALA A 96 -4.35 -20.20 4.18
CA ALA A 96 -4.09 -20.03 2.75
C ALA A 96 -3.21 -18.80 2.46
N SER A 97 -3.45 -17.66 3.12
CA SER A 97 -2.64 -16.44 2.93
C SER A 97 -1.24 -16.58 3.53
N GLU A 98 -1.11 -17.24 4.67
CA GLU A 98 0.19 -17.52 5.31
C GLU A 98 1.02 -18.51 4.51
N SER A 99 0.41 -19.53 3.91
CA SER A 99 1.12 -20.47 3.04
C SER A 99 1.70 -19.78 1.80
N VAL A 100 0.97 -18.85 1.18
CA VAL A 100 1.48 -18.04 0.06
C VAL A 100 2.63 -17.15 0.51
N THR A 101 2.54 -16.54 1.67
CA THR A 101 3.59 -15.69 2.24
C THR A 101 4.85 -16.51 2.52
N THR A 102 4.71 -17.69 3.13
CA THR A 102 5.81 -18.61 3.43
C THR A 102 6.46 -19.13 2.15
N TYR A 103 5.66 -19.52 1.15
CA TYR A 103 6.17 -19.92 -0.16
C TYR A 103 7.00 -18.82 -0.83
N ASN A 104 6.50 -17.59 -0.83
CA ASN A 104 7.22 -16.46 -1.41
C ASN A 104 8.51 -16.13 -0.65
N ALA A 105 8.52 -16.27 0.67
CA ALA A 105 9.71 -16.10 1.48
C ALA A 105 10.78 -17.16 1.15
N TYR A 106 10.39 -18.43 1.06
CA TYR A 106 11.29 -19.53 0.68
C TYR A 106 11.81 -19.38 -0.76
N LYS A 107 10.97 -18.93 -1.68
CA LYS A 107 11.35 -18.62 -3.05
C LYS A 107 12.39 -17.50 -3.10
N SER A 108 12.16 -16.42 -2.36
CA SER A 108 13.09 -15.28 -2.28
C SER A 108 14.42 -15.66 -1.64
N ALA A 109 14.40 -16.54 -0.64
CA ALA A 109 15.57 -17.07 0.03
C ALA A 109 16.30 -18.17 -0.79
N LYS A 110 15.75 -18.58 -1.94
CA LYS A 110 16.28 -19.68 -2.81
C LYS A 110 16.36 -21.05 -2.11
N ILE A 111 15.49 -21.31 -1.12
CA ILE A 111 15.45 -22.56 -0.34
C ILE A 111 14.23 -23.43 -0.60
N LEU A 112 13.50 -23.19 -1.70
CA LEU A 112 12.32 -24.02 -2.05
C LEU A 112 12.67 -25.50 -2.20
N ASN A 113 13.84 -25.82 -2.73
CA ASN A 113 14.27 -27.19 -3.04
C ASN A 113 15.05 -27.87 -1.90
N THR A 114 15.17 -27.24 -0.72
CA THR A 114 15.75 -27.90 0.44
C THR A 114 14.77 -28.88 1.06
N ALA A 115 15.26 -29.99 1.62
CA ALA A 115 14.41 -30.96 2.30
C ALA A 115 13.65 -30.29 3.46
N LYS A 116 12.37 -30.58 3.60
CA LYS A 116 11.47 -30.07 4.64
C LYS A 116 10.65 -31.19 5.23
N THR A 117 10.51 -31.19 6.54
CA THR A 117 9.59 -32.08 7.25
C THR A 117 8.29 -31.36 7.51
N PHE A 118 7.17 -31.92 7.05
CA PHE A 118 5.83 -31.39 7.32
C PHE A 118 5.17 -32.24 8.41
N ILE A 119 4.63 -31.60 9.44
CA ILE A 119 3.78 -32.23 10.44
C ILE A 119 2.35 -31.82 10.13
N ILE A 120 1.56 -32.78 9.67
CA ILE A 120 0.15 -32.55 9.31
C ILE A 120 -0.71 -33.16 10.42
N PRO A 121 -1.42 -32.34 11.24
CA PRO A 121 -2.33 -32.85 12.25
C PRO A 121 -3.53 -33.50 11.58
N VAL A 122 -3.87 -34.70 12.03
CA VAL A 122 -5.07 -35.43 11.62
C VAL A 122 -6.04 -35.43 12.78
N TYR A 123 -7.22 -34.93 12.56
CA TYR A 123 -8.28 -34.85 13.58
C TYR A 123 -9.27 -36.02 13.42
N SER A 124 -9.77 -36.53 14.55
CA SER A 124 -10.87 -37.49 14.53
C SER A 124 -12.11 -36.86 13.85
N GLY A 125 -12.68 -37.58 12.87
CA GLY A 125 -13.83 -37.08 12.11
C GLY A 125 -13.48 -36.14 10.94
N MET A 126 -12.20 -35.98 10.58
CA MET A 126 -11.85 -35.27 9.34
C MET A 126 -12.48 -35.93 8.14
N PRO A 127 -13.04 -35.17 7.17
CA PRO A 127 -13.49 -35.71 5.89
C PRO A 127 -12.36 -36.45 5.17
N ALA A 128 -12.63 -37.55 4.51
CA ALA A 128 -11.66 -38.34 3.75
C ALA A 128 -10.99 -37.56 2.60
N SER A 129 -11.54 -36.41 2.24
CA SER A 129 -10.93 -35.47 1.29
C SER A 129 -10.85 -34.07 1.92
N THR A 130 -9.68 -33.69 2.38
CA THR A 130 -9.37 -32.27 2.65
C THR A 130 -9.25 -31.52 1.33
N ALA A 131 -9.73 -30.29 1.29
CA ALA A 131 -9.76 -29.44 0.10
C ALA A 131 -8.42 -29.43 -0.64
N ASN A 132 -8.46 -29.63 -1.96
CA ASN A 132 -7.32 -29.65 -2.84
C ASN A 132 -6.35 -28.48 -2.60
N VAL A 133 -5.20 -28.78 -2.03
CA VAL A 133 -4.04 -27.93 -2.15
C VAL A 133 -3.55 -28.12 -3.59
N ASN A 134 -3.56 -27.05 -4.39
CA ASN A 134 -3.05 -27.10 -5.75
C ASN A 134 -1.63 -27.66 -5.76
N HIS A 135 -1.44 -28.78 -6.43
CA HIS A 135 -0.18 -29.46 -6.57
C HIS A 135 0.91 -28.54 -7.11
N ILE A 136 1.96 -28.35 -6.33
CA ILE A 136 3.28 -28.06 -6.87
C ILE A 136 3.83 -29.41 -7.30
N SER A 137 3.77 -29.72 -8.62
CA SER A 137 4.45 -30.86 -9.17
C SER A 137 5.95 -30.66 -9.11
N THR A 138 6.62 -31.33 -8.17
CA THR A 138 8.06 -31.56 -8.23
C THR A 138 8.28 -33.04 -8.48
N SER A 139 8.64 -33.38 -9.70
CA SER A 139 9.26 -34.64 -10.01
C SER A 139 10.63 -34.70 -9.34
N THR A 140 10.79 -35.55 -8.34
CA THR A 140 12.10 -36.06 -7.94
C THR A 140 11.94 -37.52 -7.55
N SER A 141 12.68 -38.35 -8.25
CA SER A 141 12.84 -39.78 -8.10
C SER A 141 13.38 -40.17 -6.73
N GLY A 142 12.81 -41.17 -6.09
CA GLY A 142 13.43 -41.80 -4.92
C GLY A 142 12.44 -42.54 -4.01
N SER A 143 12.34 -43.83 -4.23
CA SER A 143 12.00 -44.95 -3.34
C SER A 143 10.61 -45.06 -2.72
N THR A 144 9.98 -46.10 -3.17
CA THR A 144 8.76 -46.80 -2.86
C THR A 144 8.40 -47.02 -1.40
N THR A 145 7.19 -46.61 -1.01
CA THR A 145 6.32 -47.42 -0.17
C THR A 145 4.90 -47.26 -0.70
N THR A 146 4.37 -48.34 -1.22
CA THR A 146 3.08 -48.46 -1.90
C THR A 146 1.96 -48.39 -0.86
N THR A 147 1.31 -47.25 -0.72
CA THR A 147 -0.07 -47.19 -0.23
C THR A 147 -0.94 -46.86 -1.42
N THR A 148 -1.72 -47.81 -1.86
CA THR A 148 -2.68 -47.72 -2.96
C THR A 148 -3.65 -46.56 -2.73
N ARG A 149 -3.42 -45.49 -3.47
CA ARG A 149 -4.32 -44.35 -3.62
C ARG A 149 -5.56 -44.83 -4.39
N PRO A 150 -6.80 -44.56 -3.90
CA PRO A 150 -7.97 -44.80 -4.75
C PRO A 150 -7.83 -44.01 -6.05
N SER A 151 -7.95 -44.69 -7.15
CA SER A 151 -7.83 -44.19 -8.52
C SER A 151 -8.66 -42.91 -8.74
N THR A 152 -7.98 -41.78 -9.04
CA THR A 152 -8.59 -40.48 -9.36
C THR A 152 -9.24 -40.42 -10.75
N THR A 153 -9.37 -41.56 -11.46
CA THR A 153 -9.93 -41.62 -12.80
C THR A 153 -11.44 -41.36 -12.85
N ALA A 154 -12.20 -41.67 -11.81
CA ALA A 154 -13.64 -41.42 -11.79
C ALA A 154 -14.00 -39.93 -11.52
N ALA A 155 -13.21 -39.20 -10.71
CA ALA A 155 -13.47 -37.81 -10.39
C ALA A 155 -13.02 -36.81 -11.49
N ALA A 156 -12.16 -37.23 -12.40
CA ALA A 156 -11.73 -36.42 -13.54
C ALA A 156 -12.72 -36.44 -14.70
N LYS A 157 -13.58 -37.49 -14.79
CA LYS A 157 -14.59 -37.61 -15.83
C LYS A 157 -15.60 -36.45 -15.70
N ASN A 158 -15.87 -35.78 -16.81
CA ASN A 158 -16.77 -34.62 -16.90
C ASN A 158 -16.25 -33.32 -16.26
N ARG A 159 -14.99 -33.23 -15.86
CA ARG A 159 -14.38 -31.96 -15.45
C ARG A 159 -14.20 -31.04 -16.66
N VAL A 160 -14.60 -29.79 -16.52
CA VAL A 160 -14.31 -28.75 -17.51
C VAL A 160 -12.81 -28.39 -17.46
N THR A 161 -12.17 -28.41 -18.63
CA THR A 161 -10.76 -28.06 -18.84
C THR A 161 -10.64 -26.89 -19.82
N GLY A 162 -9.46 -26.28 -19.94
CA GLY A 162 -9.21 -25.23 -20.93
C GLY A 162 -9.94 -23.90 -20.66
N LEU A 163 -10.39 -23.64 -19.41
CA LEU A 163 -11.03 -22.38 -19.09
C LEU A 163 -10.05 -21.23 -19.27
N THR A 164 -10.27 -20.42 -20.30
CA THR A 164 -9.41 -19.28 -20.68
C THR A 164 -10.20 -18.02 -20.92
N LEU A 165 -9.62 -16.89 -20.56
CA LEU A 165 -10.16 -15.57 -20.89
C LEU A 165 -9.84 -15.25 -22.36
N THR A 166 -10.87 -14.97 -23.16
CA THR A 166 -10.73 -14.62 -24.59
C THR A 166 -11.04 -13.17 -24.89
N GLY A 167 -11.82 -12.51 -24.04
CA GLY A 167 -12.17 -11.10 -24.19
C GLY A 167 -12.22 -10.39 -22.84
N ARG A 168 -11.84 -9.10 -22.83
CA ARG A 168 -11.85 -8.27 -21.65
C ARG A 168 -12.16 -6.82 -21.99
N THR A 169 -13.11 -6.25 -21.26
CA THR A 169 -13.41 -4.80 -21.27
C THR A 169 -13.42 -4.27 -19.85
N GLN A 170 -13.90 -3.05 -19.66
CA GLN A 170 -14.10 -2.46 -18.33
C GLN A 170 -15.25 -3.14 -17.56
N THR A 171 -16.22 -3.69 -18.26
CA THR A 171 -17.46 -4.23 -17.66
C THR A 171 -17.78 -5.64 -18.09
N ASN A 172 -16.93 -6.26 -18.92
CA ASN A 172 -17.16 -7.61 -19.40
C ASN A 172 -15.89 -8.46 -19.36
N LEU A 173 -16.07 -9.75 -19.05
CA LEU A 173 -15.06 -10.79 -19.20
C LEU A 173 -15.66 -11.94 -20.02
N THR A 174 -15.02 -12.30 -21.13
CA THR A 174 -15.45 -13.38 -22.00
C THR A 174 -14.52 -14.59 -21.83
N TYR A 175 -15.11 -15.73 -21.55
CA TYR A 175 -14.41 -17.00 -21.34
C TYR A 175 -14.80 -18.04 -22.36
N LYS A 176 -13.90 -18.96 -22.65
CA LYS A 176 -14.16 -20.22 -23.36
C LYS A 176 -13.55 -21.37 -22.57
N TRP A 177 -14.05 -22.58 -22.85
CA TRP A 177 -13.57 -23.82 -22.27
C TRP A 177 -13.77 -25.00 -23.22
N ASN A 178 -13.13 -26.11 -22.93
CA ASN A 178 -13.25 -27.32 -23.73
C ASN A 178 -14.61 -28.00 -23.52
N LYS A 179 -15.21 -28.50 -24.61
CA LYS A 179 -16.47 -29.25 -24.55
C LYS A 179 -16.29 -30.52 -23.71
N VAL A 180 -17.24 -30.77 -22.83
CA VAL A 180 -17.34 -32.06 -22.11
C VAL A 180 -18.35 -32.94 -22.83
N SER A 181 -17.97 -34.16 -23.15
CA SER A 181 -18.83 -35.09 -23.88
C SER A 181 -20.12 -35.36 -23.10
N GLY A 182 -21.27 -35.33 -23.78
CA GLY A 182 -22.59 -35.52 -23.16
C GLY A 182 -23.08 -34.40 -22.27
N ALA A 183 -22.37 -33.27 -22.22
CA ALA A 183 -22.83 -32.11 -21.47
C ALA A 183 -23.97 -31.41 -22.23
N THR A 184 -25.08 -31.14 -21.52
CA THR A 184 -26.24 -30.41 -22.04
C THR A 184 -26.23 -28.95 -21.64
N LYS A 185 -25.54 -28.59 -20.57
CA LYS A 185 -25.35 -27.21 -20.08
C LYS A 185 -24.12 -27.09 -19.18
N TYR A 186 -23.69 -25.88 -18.96
CA TYR A 186 -22.59 -25.52 -18.08
C TYR A 186 -23.05 -24.49 -17.05
N TYR A 187 -22.61 -24.70 -15.82
CA TYR A 187 -22.83 -23.75 -14.71
C TYR A 187 -21.52 -23.02 -14.42
N ILE A 188 -21.58 -21.71 -14.49
CA ILE A 188 -20.46 -20.81 -14.24
C ILE A 188 -20.66 -20.20 -12.85
N ASP A 189 -19.68 -20.36 -12.00
CA ASP A 189 -19.62 -19.79 -10.65
C ASP A 189 -18.63 -18.64 -10.65
N ILE A 190 -19.06 -17.47 -10.21
CA ILE A 190 -18.30 -16.22 -10.27
C ILE A 190 -18.25 -15.59 -8.89
N THR A 191 -17.05 -15.40 -8.38
CA THR A 191 -16.78 -14.68 -7.14
C THR A 191 -16.11 -13.34 -7.47
N ASN A 192 -16.74 -12.24 -7.09
CA ASN A 192 -16.09 -10.95 -7.06
C ASN A 192 -15.14 -10.88 -5.85
N LYS A 193 -13.86 -11.07 -6.08
CA LYS A 193 -12.82 -11.10 -5.04
C LYS A 193 -12.64 -9.75 -4.34
N THR A 194 -12.94 -8.66 -5.05
CA THR A 194 -12.80 -7.29 -4.51
C THR A 194 -13.90 -6.96 -3.50
N LYS A 195 -15.12 -7.48 -3.71
CA LYS A 195 -16.29 -7.22 -2.85
C LYS A 195 -16.70 -8.40 -1.97
N GLY A 196 -16.22 -9.59 -2.27
CA GLY A 196 -16.64 -10.82 -1.58
C GLY A 196 -18.05 -11.30 -1.96
N THR A 197 -18.61 -10.86 -3.10
CA THR A 197 -19.94 -11.26 -3.56
C THR A 197 -19.88 -12.36 -4.60
N ASN A 198 -20.89 -13.22 -4.64
CA ASN A 198 -20.98 -14.34 -5.57
C ASN A 198 -22.22 -14.21 -6.45
N PHE A 199 -22.10 -14.66 -7.71
CA PHE A 199 -23.22 -14.82 -8.62
C PHE A 199 -22.92 -15.98 -9.59
N SER A 200 -23.90 -16.37 -10.38
CA SER A 200 -23.75 -17.51 -11.30
C SER A 200 -24.45 -17.26 -12.63
N LYS A 201 -24.06 -18.04 -13.65
CA LYS A 201 -24.68 -18.07 -14.96
C LYS A 201 -24.72 -19.51 -15.50
N THR A 202 -25.81 -19.88 -16.16
CA THR A 202 -25.92 -21.15 -16.89
C THR A 202 -25.95 -20.87 -18.38
N VAL A 203 -25.21 -21.69 -19.16
CA VAL A 203 -25.17 -21.62 -20.63
C VAL A 203 -25.16 -23.04 -21.24
N THR A 204 -25.54 -23.16 -22.49
CA THR A 204 -25.49 -24.44 -23.24
C THR A 204 -24.22 -24.57 -24.06
N GLY A 205 -23.60 -23.45 -24.45
CA GLY A 205 -22.37 -23.42 -25.23
C GLY A 205 -21.09 -23.56 -24.39
N THR A 206 -19.95 -23.58 -25.03
CA THR A 206 -18.61 -23.68 -24.42
C THR A 206 -17.91 -22.32 -24.27
N SER A 207 -18.67 -21.23 -24.34
CA SER A 207 -18.21 -19.87 -24.09
C SER A 207 -19.29 -19.06 -23.40
N ALA A 208 -18.87 -18.04 -22.66
CA ALA A 208 -19.77 -17.08 -22.04
C ALA A 208 -19.13 -15.73 -21.86
N THR A 209 -19.90 -14.66 -22.03
CA THR A 209 -19.54 -13.32 -21.61
C THR A 209 -20.27 -13.01 -20.31
N LEU A 210 -19.51 -12.61 -19.31
CA LEU A 210 -20.00 -12.04 -18.06
C LEU A 210 -20.13 -10.54 -18.26
N HIS A 211 -21.33 -10.02 -18.11
CA HIS A 211 -21.66 -8.61 -18.33
C HIS A 211 -21.87 -7.86 -17.00
N ASN A 212 -21.94 -6.55 -17.07
CA ASN A 212 -22.25 -5.66 -15.92
C ASN A 212 -21.29 -5.82 -14.74
N LEU A 213 -20.05 -6.19 -15.05
CA LEU A 213 -18.98 -6.23 -14.08
C LEU A 213 -18.48 -4.82 -13.76
N THR A 214 -17.84 -4.65 -12.62
CA THR A 214 -17.24 -3.37 -12.26
C THR A 214 -15.81 -3.30 -12.77
N ASP A 215 -15.42 -2.16 -13.32
CA ASP A 215 -14.07 -1.93 -13.79
C ASP A 215 -13.04 -2.11 -12.66
N THR A 216 -11.86 -2.60 -13.01
CA THR A 216 -10.75 -2.78 -12.07
C THR A 216 -10.93 -3.92 -11.05
N GLU A 217 -12.16 -4.35 -10.77
CA GLU A 217 -12.43 -5.42 -9.81
C GLU A 217 -11.96 -6.77 -10.31
N GLU A 218 -11.54 -7.62 -9.37
CA GLU A 218 -11.03 -8.98 -9.61
C GLU A 218 -12.14 -10.02 -9.48
N TYR A 219 -12.23 -10.90 -10.47
CA TYR A 219 -13.23 -11.94 -10.55
C TYR A 219 -12.56 -13.32 -10.66
N ALA A 220 -12.92 -14.23 -9.75
CA ALA A 220 -12.56 -15.63 -9.82
C ALA A 220 -13.71 -16.41 -10.48
N VAL A 221 -13.44 -17.05 -11.60
CA VAL A 221 -14.43 -17.77 -12.43
C VAL A 221 -14.04 -19.24 -12.50
N ARG A 222 -15.02 -20.12 -12.30
CA ARG A 222 -14.89 -21.57 -12.53
C ARG A 222 -16.17 -22.11 -13.20
N VAL A 223 -16.05 -23.22 -13.89
CA VAL A 223 -17.13 -23.81 -14.68
C VAL A 223 -17.26 -25.29 -14.38
N ARG A 224 -18.48 -25.82 -14.35
CA ARG A 224 -18.78 -27.25 -14.32
C ARG A 224 -19.82 -27.64 -15.37
N ALA A 225 -19.69 -28.84 -15.88
CA ALA A 225 -20.62 -29.39 -16.85
C ALA A 225 -21.78 -30.15 -16.19
N TYR A 226 -22.94 -30.14 -16.83
CA TYR A 226 -24.10 -30.97 -16.45
C TYR A 226 -24.23 -32.10 -17.44
N VAL A 227 -24.04 -33.32 -16.97
CA VAL A 227 -24.01 -34.56 -17.80
C VAL A 227 -24.91 -35.60 -17.15
N LYS A 228 -25.82 -36.22 -17.92
CA LYS A 228 -26.72 -37.28 -17.43
C LYS A 228 -27.39 -36.97 -16.09
N GLY A 229 -28.01 -35.78 -15.96
CA GLY A 229 -28.77 -35.41 -14.78
C GLY A 229 -27.93 -34.90 -13.57
N LYS A 230 -26.60 -34.87 -13.67
CA LYS A 230 -25.71 -34.51 -12.55
C LYS A 230 -24.65 -33.47 -12.96
N TYR A 231 -24.28 -32.58 -12.02
CA TYR A 231 -23.14 -31.68 -12.19
C TYR A 231 -21.83 -32.43 -11.96
N GLY A 232 -20.90 -32.28 -12.87
CA GLY A 232 -19.51 -32.71 -12.73
C GLY A 232 -18.70 -31.77 -11.82
N PRO A 233 -17.41 -32.11 -11.60
CA PRO A 233 -16.53 -31.27 -10.82
C PRO A 233 -16.21 -29.96 -11.54
N TYR A 234 -15.97 -28.90 -10.76
CA TYR A 234 -15.56 -27.59 -11.28
C TYR A 234 -14.18 -27.63 -11.94
N SER A 235 -13.97 -26.77 -12.92
CA SER A 235 -12.64 -26.38 -13.39
C SER A 235 -11.80 -25.75 -12.27
N ALA A 236 -10.50 -25.61 -12.51
CA ALA A 236 -9.70 -24.65 -11.75
C ALA A 236 -10.27 -23.23 -11.91
N TYR A 237 -10.04 -22.35 -10.91
CA TYR A 237 -10.38 -20.94 -11.03
C TYR A 237 -9.52 -20.25 -12.08
N ASN A 238 -10.14 -19.41 -12.88
CA ASN A 238 -9.46 -18.40 -13.70
C ASN A 238 -9.74 -17.04 -13.08
N ILE A 239 -8.71 -16.43 -12.50
CA ILE A 239 -8.83 -15.17 -11.74
C ILE A 239 -8.31 -14.02 -12.59
N LYS A 240 -9.16 -13.04 -12.88
CA LYS A 240 -8.85 -11.92 -13.76
C LYS A 240 -9.54 -10.64 -13.31
N HIS A 241 -8.87 -9.50 -13.51
CA HIS A 241 -9.47 -8.19 -13.37
C HIS A 241 -10.21 -7.78 -14.65
N CYS A 242 -11.27 -6.99 -14.52
CA CYS A 242 -11.74 -6.16 -15.61
C CYS A 242 -10.70 -5.08 -15.94
N LEU A 243 -10.73 -4.52 -17.17
CA LEU A 243 -9.84 -3.42 -17.51
C LEU A 243 -10.11 -2.22 -16.61
N PRO A 244 -9.07 -1.50 -16.14
CA PRO A 244 -9.28 -0.31 -15.35
C PRO A 244 -9.97 0.79 -16.15
N GLY A 245 -11.02 1.36 -15.58
CA GLY A 245 -11.68 2.53 -16.13
C GLY A 245 -10.89 3.82 -15.86
N LYS A 246 -11.42 4.92 -16.38
CA LYS A 246 -10.85 6.25 -16.18
C LYS A 246 -10.81 6.62 -14.71
N VAL A 247 -9.67 7.15 -14.25
CA VAL A 247 -9.54 7.69 -12.89
C VAL A 247 -10.23 9.04 -12.82
N SER A 248 -11.10 9.22 -11.83
CA SER A 248 -11.83 10.47 -11.55
C SER A 248 -11.17 11.26 -10.41
N GLY A 249 -11.59 12.51 -10.21
CA GLY A 249 -11.17 13.35 -9.09
C GLY A 249 -9.70 13.74 -9.11
N ALA A 250 -8.99 13.56 -10.23
CA ALA A 250 -7.58 13.94 -10.32
C ALA A 250 -7.44 15.47 -10.24
N LYS A 251 -6.65 15.93 -9.24
CA LYS A 251 -6.38 17.35 -9.02
C LYS A 251 -5.04 17.56 -8.33
N VAL A 252 -4.55 18.78 -8.31
CA VAL A 252 -3.36 19.16 -7.55
C VAL A 252 -3.71 19.16 -6.06
N LYS A 253 -2.93 18.44 -5.27
CA LYS A 253 -2.99 18.46 -3.80
C LYS A 253 -2.09 19.55 -3.23
N SER A 254 -0.84 19.62 -3.70
CA SER A 254 0.14 20.64 -3.31
C SER A 254 1.21 20.79 -4.37
N ARG A 255 1.98 21.86 -4.28
CA ARG A 255 3.09 22.13 -5.19
C ARG A 255 4.25 22.82 -4.47
N SER A 256 5.45 22.57 -4.94
CA SER A 256 6.67 23.26 -4.53
C SER A 256 7.40 23.84 -5.76
N ALA A 257 8.58 24.36 -5.59
CA ALA A 257 9.42 24.77 -6.69
C ALA A 257 9.92 23.59 -7.55
N ALA A 258 10.01 22.40 -6.97
CA ALA A 258 10.61 21.23 -7.63
C ALA A 258 9.67 20.01 -7.67
N SER A 259 8.42 20.14 -7.22
CA SER A 259 7.48 19.01 -7.18
C SER A 259 6.02 19.44 -7.28
N VAL A 260 5.19 18.50 -7.72
CA VAL A 260 3.72 18.57 -7.70
C VAL A 260 3.19 17.29 -7.10
N ALA A 261 2.40 17.40 -6.04
CA ALA A 261 1.61 16.30 -5.49
C ALA A 261 0.21 16.36 -6.09
N LEU A 262 -0.25 15.21 -6.59
CA LEU A 262 -1.58 15.00 -7.12
C LEU A 262 -2.39 14.15 -6.16
N GLN A 263 -3.71 14.27 -6.21
CA GLN A 263 -4.66 13.37 -5.57
C GLN A 263 -5.76 13.00 -6.55
N TRP A 264 -6.40 11.86 -6.32
CA TRP A 264 -7.46 11.32 -7.16
C TRP A 264 -8.41 10.43 -6.37
N SER A 265 -9.53 10.05 -6.96
CA SER A 265 -10.47 9.12 -6.36
C SER A 265 -9.95 7.68 -6.45
N LYS A 266 -10.19 6.90 -5.40
CA LYS A 266 -9.81 5.48 -5.31
C LYS A 266 -10.54 4.68 -6.39
N LYS A 267 -9.83 3.73 -7.02
CA LYS A 267 -10.40 2.66 -7.84
C LYS A 267 -10.32 1.35 -7.06
N ALA A 268 -11.46 0.75 -6.75
CA ALA A 268 -11.49 -0.56 -6.08
C ALA A 268 -10.80 -1.61 -6.97
N GLY A 269 -10.01 -2.49 -6.38
CA GLY A 269 -9.28 -3.54 -7.10
C GLY A 269 -8.05 -3.07 -7.90
N ALA A 270 -7.70 -1.77 -7.88
CA ALA A 270 -6.49 -1.31 -8.53
C ALA A 270 -5.24 -1.73 -7.75
N ASP A 271 -4.25 -2.32 -8.44
CA ASP A 271 -2.93 -2.64 -7.88
C ASP A 271 -2.05 -1.40 -7.73
N GLY A 272 -2.44 -0.32 -8.41
CA GLY A 272 -1.76 0.96 -8.29
C GLY A 272 -2.12 1.95 -9.38
N TYR A 273 -1.31 3.00 -9.45
CA TYR A 273 -1.54 4.10 -10.38
C TYR A 273 -0.24 4.53 -11.05
N TYR A 274 -0.35 4.95 -12.31
CA TYR A 274 0.69 5.64 -13.04
C TYR A 274 0.35 7.12 -13.14
N ILE A 275 1.34 7.99 -12.91
CA ILE A 275 1.24 9.41 -13.23
C ILE A 275 1.99 9.65 -14.54
N TYR A 276 1.33 10.30 -15.46
CA TYR A 276 1.86 10.70 -16.77
C TYR A 276 2.02 12.22 -16.82
N ARG A 277 3.12 12.67 -17.38
CA ARG A 277 3.29 14.06 -17.83
C ARG A 277 2.84 14.14 -19.27
N TYR A 278 1.94 15.05 -19.55
CA TYR A 278 1.47 15.37 -20.90
C TYR A 278 2.28 16.55 -21.44
N ASP A 279 2.92 16.37 -22.59
CA ASP A 279 3.60 17.43 -23.32
C ASP A 279 2.59 18.09 -24.25
N THR A 280 2.35 19.39 -24.07
CA THR A 280 1.34 20.14 -24.82
C THR A 280 1.76 20.43 -26.26
N LYS A 281 3.06 20.45 -26.56
CA LYS A 281 3.60 20.66 -27.89
C LYS A 281 3.56 19.38 -28.71
N SER A 282 4.19 18.32 -28.24
CA SER A 282 4.26 17.04 -28.95
C SER A 282 3.00 16.17 -28.83
N LYS A 283 2.02 16.57 -27.98
CA LYS A 283 0.80 15.80 -27.65
C LYS A 283 1.09 14.40 -27.03
N LYS A 284 2.32 14.11 -26.67
CA LYS A 284 2.74 12.82 -26.09
C LYS A 284 2.60 12.80 -24.57
N THR A 285 2.47 11.59 -24.03
CA THR A 285 2.46 11.36 -22.59
C THR A 285 3.64 10.49 -22.19
N THR A 286 4.34 10.88 -21.14
CA THR A 286 5.45 10.11 -20.56
C THR A 286 5.09 9.70 -19.13
N LYS A 287 5.26 8.44 -18.78
CA LYS A 287 5.09 7.97 -17.40
C LYS A 287 6.21 8.54 -16.52
N VAL A 288 5.84 9.27 -15.48
CA VAL A 288 6.79 9.98 -14.59
C VAL A 288 6.77 9.48 -13.15
N ALA A 289 5.74 8.71 -12.77
CA ALA A 289 5.71 8.05 -11.46
C ALA A 289 4.87 6.78 -11.49
N THR A 290 5.22 5.82 -10.63
CA THR A 290 4.47 4.62 -10.32
C THR A 290 4.11 4.64 -8.85
N ILE A 291 2.83 4.55 -8.53
CA ILE A 291 2.29 4.51 -7.17
C ILE A 291 1.74 3.11 -6.95
N LYS A 292 2.44 2.31 -6.16
CA LYS A 292 2.02 0.95 -5.82
C LYS A 292 0.93 0.95 -4.77
N GLY A 293 0.05 -0.03 -4.86
CA GLY A 293 -1.09 -0.20 -3.97
C GLY A 293 -2.16 0.86 -4.16
N ASN A 294 -3.18 0.80 -3.32
CA ASN A 294 -4.39 1.60 -3.48
C ASN A 294 -4.28 3.02 -2.88
N LYS A 295 -3.15 3.67 -3.08
CA LYS A 295 -2.89 5.05 -2.63
C LYS A 295 -3.54 6.05 -3.58
N THR A 296 -4.21 7.05 -3.04
CA THR A 296 -4.92 8.09 -3.81
C THR A 296 -4.14 9.39 -3.97
N THR A 297 -2.84 9.37 -3.65
CA THR A 297 -1.95 10.51 -3.79
C THR A 297 -0.60 10.08 -4.33
N GLY A 298 0.04 10.95 -5.11
CA GLY A 298 1.39 10.72 -5.63
C GLY A 298 2.10 12.02 -5.94
N THR A 299 3.42 12.04 -5.80
CA THR A 299 4.25 13.22 -6.02
C THR A 299 5.18 13.00 -7.21
N VAL A 300 5.20 13.98 -8.10
CA VAL A 300 6.19 14.09 -9.17
C VAL A 300 7.24 15.10 -8.74
N SER A 301 8.47 14.65 -8.65
CA SER A 301 9.63 15.44 -8.20
C SER A 301 10.57 15.80 -9.35
N LYS A 302 11.65 16.52 -9.06
CA LYS A 302 12.68 16.95 -10.02
C LYS A 302 12.13 17.82 -11.15
N LEU A 303 11.10 18.60 -10.87
CA LEU A 303 10.51 19.55 -11.79
C LEU A 303 11.29 20.89 -11.78
N LYS A 304 11.25 21.60 -12.89
CA LYS A 304 11.79 22.97 -12.97
C LYS A 304 10.85 23.94 -12.25
N ALA A 305 11.42 24.90 -11.52
CA ALA A 305 10.68 25.95 -10.85
C ALA A 305 9.98 26.89 -11.85
N ASN A 306 8.89 27.49 -11.42
CA ASN A 306 8.11 28.47 -12.20
C ASN A 306 7.71 27.95 -13.60
N THR A 307 7.50 26.64 -13.75
CA THR A 307 7.27 25.97 -15.03
C THR A 307 5.88 25.31 -15.03
N ALA A 308 5.18 25.46 -16.14
CA ALA A 308 3.86 24.83 -16.35
C ALA A 308 4.02 23.34 -16.68
N TYR A 309 3.17 22.53 -16.11
CA TYR A 309 3.08 21.09 -16.32
C TYR A 309 1.64 20.64 -16.42
N THR A 310 1.39 19.63 -17.22
CA THR A 310 0.09 18.96 -17.29
C THR A 310 0.30 17.48 -16.99
N PHE A 311 -0.51 16.96 -16.09
CA PHE A 311 -0.48 15.58 -15.66
C PHE A 311 -1.78 14.84 -15.92
N GLN A 312 -1.69 13.53 -15.99
CA GLN A 312 -2.83 12.61 -16.02
C GLN A 312 -2.52 11.41 -15.14
N VAL A 313 -3.53 10.77 -14.57
CA VAL A 313 -3.41 9.59 -13.74
C VAL A 313 -4.17 8.45 -14.40
N ALA A 314 -3.61 7.24 -14.40
CA ALA A 314 -4.30 6.02 -14.83
C ALA A 314 -4.12 4.93 -13.77
N ALA A 315 -5.18 4.18 -13.49
CA ALA A 315 -5.09 2.98 -12.67
C ALA A 315 -4.49 1.82 -13.48
N TYR A 316 -3.86 0.86 -12.82
CA TYR A 316 -3.44 -0.39 -13.43
C TYR A 316 -3.82 -1.58 -12.55
N THR A 317 -4.00 -2.72 -13.20
CA THR A 317 -4.15 -4.05 -12.60
C THR A 317 -3.13 -5.01 -13.19
N THR A 318 -2.73 -6.02 -12.44
CA THR A 318 -1.74 -7.02 -12.88
C THR A 318 -2.28 -8.42 -12.61
N ASP A 319 -2.50 -9.16 -13.68
CA ASP A 319 -2.74 -10.62 -13.63
C ASP A 319 -1.44 -11.32 -14.09
N SER A 320 -1.47 -11.97 -15.25
CA SER A 320 -0.27 -12.45 -15.96
C SER A 320 0.50 -11.33 -16.66
N SER A 321 -0.14 -10.17 -16.89
CA SER A 321 0.45 -8.95 -17.44
C SER A 321 -0.25 -7.73 -16.88
N THR A 322 0.47 -6.60 -16.82
CA THR A 322 -0.10 -5.33 -16.36
C THR A 322 -1.04 -4.74 -17.41
N LYS A 323 -2.24 -4.38 -17.01
CA LYS A 323 -3.23 -3.67 -17.81
C LYS A 323 -3.44 -2.27 -17.25
N THR A 324 -3.27 -1.27 -18.10
CA THR A 324 -3.46 0.13 -17.73
C THR A 324 -4.76 0.66 -18.27
N GLY A 325 -5.51 1.34 -17.43
CA GLY A 325 -6.77 1.94 -17.79
C GLY A 325 -6.65 3.28 -18.51
N ALA A 326 -7.79 3.86 -18.86
CA ALA A 326 -7.86 5.18 -19.45
C ALA A 326 -7.30 6.24 -18.48
N LYS A 327 -6.57 7.20 -19.05
CA LYS A 327 -6.01 8.32 -18.29
C LYS A 327 -7.12 9.26 -17.81
N SER A 328 -6.95 9.85 -16.64
CA SER A 328 -7.82 10.90 -16.10
C SER A 328 -7.90 12.10 -17.04
N SER A 329 -8.82 13.01 -16.76
CA SER A 329 -8.77 14.36 -17.34
C SER A 329 -7.42 15.00 -17.03
N LYS A 330 -6.99 15.92 -17.89
CA LYS A 330 -5.73 16.66 -17.76
C LYS A 330 -5.77 17.56 -16.53
N VAL A 331 -4.71 17.55 -15.73
CA VAL A 331 -4.52 18.41 -14.57
C VAL A 331 -3.34 19.33 -14.84
N SER A 332 -3.65 20.56 -15.18
CA SER A 332 -2.63 21.58 -15.48
C SER A 332 -2.29 22.40 -14.22
N THR A 333 -1.02 22.67 -14.04
CA THR A 333 -0.53 23.47 -12.91
C THR A 333 0.83 24.09 -13.26
N LYS A 334 1.27 25.00 -12.42
CA LYS A 334 2.62 25.59 -12.51
C LYS A 334 3.32 25.42 -11.18
N THR A 335 4.56 24.91 -11.17
CA THR A 335 5.40 24.81 -9.96
C THR A 335 5.59 26.18 -9.33
N LEU A 336 5.87 26.23 -8.05
CA LEU A 336 6.19 27.49 -7.39
C LEU A 336 7.48 28.09 -7.97
N THR A 337 7.68 29.38 -7.74
CA THR A 337 8.95 30.05 -8.03
C THR A 337 10.05 29.46 -7.14
N ALA A 338 11.31 29.53 -7.58
CA ALA A 338 12.45 29.10 -6.77
C ALA A 338 12.58 30.00 -5.52
N THR A 339 12.99 29.41 -4.41
CA THR A 339 13.32 30.16 -3.20
C THR A 339 14.64 30.91 -3.39
N PRO A 340 14.68 32.25 -3.25
CA PRO A 340 15.92 32.98 -3.34
C PRO A 340 16.85 32.62 -2.18
N LYS A 341 18.16 32.54 -2.42
CA LYS A 341 19.17 32.34 -1.37
C LYS A 341 19.75 33.68 -0.96
N ILE A 342 19.67 34.07 0.31
CA ILE A 342 20.35 35.22 0.84
C ILE A 342 21.87 34.94 0.84
N SER A 343 22.62 35.68 0.07
CA SER A 343 24.09 35.61 0.01
C SER A 343 24.74 36.35 1.18
N SER A 344 24.26 37.56 1.49
CA SER A 344 24.77 38.34 2.61
C SER A 344 23.66 39.10 3.32
N ALA A 345 23.87 39.36 4.64
CA ALA A 345 23.09 40.27 5.45
C ALA A 345 24.09 41.05 6.31
N THR A 346 24.16 42.34 6.11
CA THR A 346 25.15 43.23 6.77
C THR A 346 24.49 44.48 7.32
N SER A 347 25.15 45.14 8.26
CA SER A 347 24.76 46.49 8.77
C SER A 347 25.82 47.49 8.35
N PRO A 348 25.68 48.14 7.18
CA PRO A 348 26.71 49.08 6.69
C PRO A 348 26.76 50.38 7.51
N LYS A 349 25.63 50.86 8.02
CA LYS A 349 25.49 52.06 8.82
C LYS A 349 24.57 51.81 10.02
N SER A 350 24.61 52.71 11.01
CA SER A 350 23.70 52.66 12.15
C SER A 350 22.24 52.62 11.70
N LYS A 351 21.43 51.78 12.35
CA LYS A 351 20.02 51.53 12.02
C LYS A 351 19.73 51.14 10.57
N LYS A 352 20.69 50.53 9.87
CA LYS A 352 20.51 50.04 8.47
C LYS A 352 20.93 48.60 8.35
N ILE A 353 20.12 47.83 7.63
CA ILE A 353 20.44 46.46 7.20
C ILE A 353 20.42 46.43 5.67
N THR A 354 21.45 45.82 5.08
CA THR A 354 21.49 45.53 3.67
C THR A 354 21.53 44.03 3.48
N ILE A 355 20.58 43.48 2.69
CA ILE A 355 20.60 42.08 2.28
C ILE A 355 20.90 42.00 0.78
N LYS A 356 21.62 40.94 0.37
CA LYS A 356 21.83 40.57 -1.02
C LYS A 356 21.37 39.16 -1.25
N TRP A 357 20.84 38.85 -2.44
CA TRP A 357 20.34 37.50 -2.79
C TRP A 357 20.52 37.15 -4.26
N GLY A 358 20.50 35.86 -4.55
CA GLY A 358 20.53 35.35 -5.93
C GLY A 358 19.20 35.61 -6.66
N LYS A 359 19.27 36.10 -7.89
CA LYS A 359 18.11 36.34 -8.75
C LYS A 359 17.42 35.01 -9.09
N VAL A 360 16.09 34.97 -9.06
CA VAL A 360 15.26 33.87 -9.53
C VAL A 360 14.17 34.38 -10.46
N ALA A 361 13.68 33.52 -11.34
CA ALA A 361 12.57 33.86 -12.26
C ALA A 361 11.26 34.00 -11.45
N CYS A 362 10.78 35.23 -11.27
CA CYS A 362 9.63 35.56 -10.46
C CYS A 362 9.01 36.91 -10.88
N SER A 363 7.85 37.26 -10.33
CA SER A 363 7.24 38.60 -10.48
C SER A 363 7.78 39.60 -9.45
N GLY A 364 8.37 39.14 -8.37
CA GLY A 364 8.96 39.96 -7.31
C GLY A 364 9.31 39.15 -6.08
N TYR A 365 9.81 39.86 -5.06
CA TYR A 365 10.22 39.26 -3.80
C TYR A 365 9.44 39.88 -2.62
N GLN A 366 9.26 39.08 -1.58
CA GLN A 366 8.87 39.55 -0.26
C GLN A 366 10.02 39.33 0.69
N VAL A 367 10.46 40.39 1.34
CA VAL A 367 11.47 40.37 2.39
C VAL A 367 10.82 40.58 3.71
N GLN A 368 11.23 39.82 4.69
CA GLN A 368 10.74 39.91 6.06
C GLN A 368 11.92 40.02 7.02
N TYR A 369 11.85 40.95 7.99
CA TYR A 369 12.81 41.02 9.07
C TYR A 369 12.11 41.15 10.41
N SER A 370 12.74 40.64 11.47
CA SER A 370 12.19 40.58 12.82
C SER A 370 13.31 40.57 13.86
N THR A 371 13.01 41.02 15.07
CA THR A 371 13.90 40.80 16.23
C THR A 371 13.76 39.42 16.83
N THR A 372 12.76 38.64 16.39
CA THR A 372 12.55 37.24 16.81
C THR A 372 12.79 36.26 15.65
N LYS A 373 13.52 35.18 15.93
CA LYS A 373 13.90 34.16 14.92
C LYS A 373 12.70 33.43 14.28
N ASN A 374 11.60 33.32 14.98
CA ASN A 374 10.40 32.60 14.54
C ASN A 374 9.46 33.45 13.68
N PHE A 375 9.65 34.74 13.57
CA PHE A 375 8.80 35.70 12.83
C PHE A 375 7.31 35.65 13.22
N LYS A 376 6.97 35.23 14.44
CA LYS A 376 5.58 35.24 14.91
C LYS A 376 5.12 36.62 15.36
N GLN A 377 6.05 37.43 15.83
CA GLN A 377 5.80 38.80 16.33
C GLN A 377 6.91 39.74 15.87
N ASN A 378 6.66 41.04 15.94
CA ASN A 378 7.64 42.11 15.69
C ASN A 378 8.36 41.97 14.36
N PHE A 379 7.63 41.65 13.29
CA PHE A 379 8.19 41.54 11.94
C PHE A 379 7.63 42.64 11.03
N LEU A 380 8.44 43.03 10.07
CA LEU A 380 8.06 43.95 8.99
C LEU A 380 8.27 43.27 7.65
N ASP A 381 7.35 43.53 6.74
CA ASP A 381 7.31 42.96 5.37
C ASP A 381 7.46 44.08 4.33
N PHE A 382 8.18 43.80 3.26
CA PHE A 382 8.09 44.64 2.06
C PHE A 382 8.25 43.83 0.78
N THR A 383 7.58 44.32 -0.23
CA THR A 383 7.70 43.82 -1.62
C THR A 383 8.86 44.52 -2.30
N VAL A 384 9.64 43.72 -3.06
CA VAL A 384 10.77 44.23 -3.85
C VAL A 384 10.58 43.75 -5.30
N LYS A 385 10.95 44.59 -6.25
CA LYS A 385 10.88 44.31 -7.70
C LYS A 385 11.73 43.09 -8.07
N ASN A 386 11.33 42.38 -9.12
CA ASN A 386 12.01 41.16 -9.61
C ASN A 386 13.42 41.44 -10.19
N SER A 387 13.72 42.70 -10.56
CA SER A 387 15.03 43.14 -11.03
C SER A 387 16.06 43.24 -9.90
N ALA A 388 15.62 43.43 -8.66
CA ALA A 388 16.50 43.70 -7.52
C ALA A 388 17.19 42.40 -7.04
N THR A 389 18.45 42.52 -6.66
CA THR A 389 19.27 41.50 -5.99
C THR A 389 19.80 41.97 -4.64
N SER A 390 19.44 43.19 -4.23
CA SER A 390 19.73 43.72 -2.91
C SER A 390 18.65 44.68 -2.46
N LYS A 391 18.58 44.89 -1.14
CA LYS A 391 17.72 45.88 -0.51
C LYS A 391 18.33 46.33 0.81
N THR A 392 18.38 47.67 1.00
CA THR A 392 18.69 48.29 2.27
C THR A 392 17.39 48.80 2.90
N PHE A 393 17.23 48.58 4.18
CA PHE A 393 16.08 49.04 4.95
C PHE A 393 16.50 49.57 6.32
N SER A 394 15.68 50.42 6.91
CA SER A 394 15.91 50.99 8.23
C SER A 394 15.40 50.06 9.33
N THR A 395 16.06 50.10 10.48
CA THR A 395 15.65 49.38 11.70
C THR A 395 15.40 50.40 12.81
N TYR A 396 14.61 49.99 13.79
CA TYR A 396 14.27 50.87 14.92
C TYR A 396 15.36 50.91 16.01
N ARG A 397 16.12 49.81 16.17
CA ARG A 397 17.08 49.63 17.27
C ARG A 397 18.49 49.40 16.75
N THR A 398 19.47 49.96 17.40
CA THR A 398 20.90 49.65 17.26
C THR A 398 21.30 48.54 18.22
N LYS A 399 22.52 48.01 18.05
CA LYS A 399 23.10 46.91 18.88
C LYS A 399 22.20 45.67 19.03
N THR A 400 21.12 45.60 18.26
CA THR A 400 20.11 44.54 18.30
C THR A 400 20.32 43.59 17.16
N THR A 401 20.15 42.28 17.41
CA THR A 401 20.17 41.26 16.35
C THR A 401 18.81 41.18 15.67
N TYR A 402 18.83 41.32 14.36
CA TYR A 402 17.68 41.10 13.49
C TYR A 402 17.84 39.82 12.69
N TYR A 403 16.75 39.16 12.46
CA TYR A 403 16.63 37.99 11.60
C TYR A 403 15.94 38.39 10.31
N VAL A 404 16.46 37.96 9.18
CA VAL A 404 15.92 38.28 7.84
C VAL A 404 15.69 37.04 7.01
N ARG A 405 14.59 37.03 6.26
CA ARG A 405 14.27 35.98 5.29
C ARG A 405 13.63 36.59 4.05
N ILE A 406 13.70 35.88 2.95
CA ILE A 406 13.16 36.30 1.67
C ILE A 406 12.42 35.16 1.00
N ARG A 407 11.37 35.48 0.27
CA ARG A 407 10.73 34.56 -0.66
C ARG A 407 10.40 35.25 -1.97
N SER A 408 10.35 34.52 -3.05
CA SER A 408 9.88 35.01 -4.33
C SER A 408 8.38 34.78 -4.49
N TYR A 409 7.74 35.53 -5.37
CA TYR A 409 6.36 35.26 -5.77
C TYR A 409 6.18 35.43 -7.28
N ARG A 410 5.14 34.81 -7.80
CA ARG A 410 4.53 35.20 -9.08
C ARG A 410 3.08 35.58 -8.85
N THR A 411 2.55 36.37 -9.78
CA THR A 411 1.14 36.74 -9.79
C THR A 411 0.36 35.73 -10.62
N GLU A 412 -0.71 35.17 -10.05
CA GLU A 412 -1.70 34.33 -10.72
C GLU A 412 -3.06 35.05 -10.61
N GLY A 413 -3.49 35.68 -11.71
CA GLY A 413 -4.59 36.64 -11.66
C GLY A 413 -4.26 37.79 -10.70
N LYS A 414 -5.14 38.06 -9.74
CA LYS A 414 -4.91 39.11 -8.70
C LYS A 414 -4.17 38.60 -7.46
N LYS A 415 -3.77 37.31 -7.41
CA LYS A 415 -3.17 36.72 -6.20
C LYS A 415 -1.67 36.52 -6.35
N LYS A 416 -0.90 36.80 -5.30
CA LYS A 416 0.51 36.44 -5.18
C LYS A 416 0.63 34.99 -4.70
N VAL A 417 1.37 34.17 -5.45
CA VAL A 417 1.71 32.78 -5.10
C VAL A 417 3.19 32.72 -4.78
N TYR A 418 3.49 32.37 -3.55
CA TYR A 418 4.84 32.47 -2.99
C TYR A 418 5.62 31.16 -3.06
N SER A 419 6.95 31.28 -3.14
CA SER A 419 7.88 30.20 -2.81
C SER A 419 7.88 29.93 -1.29
N ALA A 420 8.58 28.88 -0.87
CA ALA A 420 8.99 28.76 0.53
C ALA A 420 9.87 29.98 0.93
N TRP A 421 9.98 30.25 2.23
CA TRP A 421 10.94 31.20 2.77
C TRP A 421 12.38 30.65 2.62
N SER A 422 13.34 31.54 2.40
CA SER A 422 14.76 31.21 2.48
C SER A 422 15.16 30.78 3.89
N ALA A 423 16.32 30.16 4.02
CA ALA A 423 17.00 30.09 5.29
C ALA A 423 17.13 31.50 5.89
N THR A 424 16.90 31.60 7.20
CA THR A 424 17.03 32.86 7.95
C THR A 424 18.49 33.22 8.12
N LYS A 425 18.83 34.48 7.86
CA LYS A 425 20.11 35.08 8.22
C LYS A 425 19.93 36.02 9.41
N SER A 426 20.91 36.08 10.29
CA SER A 426 20.96 37.06 11.38
C SER A 426 21.99 38.14 11.10
N VAL A 427 21.72 39.34 11.59
CA VAL A 427 22.63 40.48 11.49
C VAL A 427 22.48 41.35 12.73
N LYS A 428 23.59 41.68 13.40
CA LYS A 428 23.63 42.63 14.49
C LYS A 428 23.76 44.05 13.91
N VAL A 429 22.82 44.91 14.24
CA VAL A 429 22.76 46.28 13.72
C VAL A 429 23.76 47.16 14.44
N LYS A 430 24.50 47.97 13.66
CA LYS A 430 25.40 49.00 14.18
C LYS A 430 24.62 50.13 14.87
#